data_24dbcb8b82a834dbe501e900957b6c26
#
_entry.id   24dbcb8b82a834dbe501e900957b6c26
#
_cell.length_a   1.000
_cell.length_b   1.000
_cell.length_c   1.000
_cell.angle_alpha   90.00
_cell.angle_beta   90.00
_cell.angle_gamma   90.00
#
_symmetry.space_group_name_H-M   'P 1'
#
loop_
_entity.id
_entity.type
_entity.pdbx_description
1 polymer ?
#
loop_
_entity_poly.entity_id
_entity_poly.type
_entity_poly.pdbx_seq_one_letter_code
_entity_poly.pdbx_strand_id
1 'polypeptide(L)'
;MKKSFVLLLVFLFLFALTGCSETEKQFYTKPDSLVGYIVIKDNTLYFDEVEIVKSEDKERVSELGLSDTDMPNGYIINNENKEEMTFELSGEVIYTFTDLNLDFVKESEGDRLYTTTKKDEFIRHLGKINDFPLSEQKLPFFIEVKDGKVISITEKFEYTI
;
A
#
# COMPACT_ATOMS: atom_id res chain seq x y z
N MET A 1 39.33 57.95 14.07
CA MET A 1 38.19 57.40 13.37
C MET A 1 38.42 56.07 12.61
N LYS A 2 39.65 55.50 12.53
CA LYS A 2 39.94 54.27 11.76
C LYS A 2 39.91 52.96 12.62
N LYS A 3 39.91 53.06 13.92
CA LYS A 3 39.95 51.88 14.82
C LYS A 3 38.53 51.33 15.14
N SER A 4 37.47 52.11 15.08
CA SER A 4 36.10 51.66 15.32
C SER A 4 35.49 50.85 14.17
N PHE A 5 35.96 51.09 12.94
CA PHE A 5 35.42 50.40 11.75
C PHE A 5 35.91 48.94 11.65
N VAL A 6 37.13 48.67 12.11
CA VAL A 6 37.69 47.31 12.09
C VAL A 6 37.03 46.42 13.16
N LEU A 7 36.61 47.00 14.29
CA LEU A 7 35.91 46.24 15.35
C LEU A 7 34.49 45.83 14.96
N LEU A 8 33.84 46.64 14.15
CA LEU A 8 32.48 46.34 13.63
C LEU A 8 32.50 45.22 12.60
N LEU A 9 33.56 45.12 11.80
CA LEU A 9 33.69 44.10 10.76
C LEU A 9 34.00 42.70 11.34
N VAL A 10 34.72 42.64 12.48
CA VAL A 10 34.99 41.39 13.18
C VAL A 10 33.78 40.85 13.90
N PHE A 11 32.85 41.74 14.35
CA PHE A 11 31.59 41.28 15.00
C PHE A 11 30.55 40.75 14.00
N LEU A 12 30.62 41.18 12.73
CA LEU A 12 29.70 40.70 11.70
C LEU A 12 30.07 39.29 11.20
N PHE A 13 31.33 38.84 11.37
CA PHE A 13 31.74 37.51 10.93
C PHE A 13 31.53 36.40 11.97
N LEU A 14 31.24 36.76 13.23
CA LEU A 14 31.04 35.78 14.32
C LEU A 14 29.59 35.25 14.40
N PHE A 15 28.65 35.82 13.63
CA PHE A 15 27.26 35.34 13.60
C PHE A 15 26.91 34.34 12.50
N ALA A 16 27.89 33.96 11.65
CA ALA A 16 27.65 33.07 10.50
C ALA A 16 27.91 31.57 10.79
N LEU A 17 28.16 31.16 12.05
CA LEU A 17 28.50 29.76 12.40
C LEU A 17 27.53 29.08 13.36
N THR A 18 26.35 29.66 13.63
CA THR A 18 25.26 28.88 14.20
C THR A 18 24.49 28.21 13.08
N GLY A 19 25.13 27.27 12.39
CA GLY A 19 24.45 26.25 11.62
C GLY A 19 23.60 25.43 12.61
N CYS A 20 22.30 25.73 12.68
CA CYS A 20 21.33 24.81 13.22
C CYS A 20 21.45 23.50 12.44
N SER A 21 22.10 22.52 13.04
CA SER A 21 21.88 21.13 12.70
C SER A 21 20.44 20.82 13.10
N GLU A 22 19.48 21.07 12.20
CA GLU A 22 18.19 20.45 12.28
C GLU A 22 18.45 18.95 12.14
N THR A 23 18.50 18.28 13.28
CA THR A 23 18.34 16.84 13.33
C THR A 23 16.92 16.61 12.80
N GLU A 24 16.80 16.21 11.54
CA GLU A 24 15.54 15.69 11.00
C GLU A 24 15.10 14.59 11.96
N LYS A 25 14.09 14.91 12.78
CA LYS A 25 13.36 13.89 13.52
C LYS A 25 12.67 13.07 12.45
N GLN A 26 13.24 11.92 12.13
CA GLN A 26 12.61 10.93 11.30
C GLN A 26 11.31 10.51 12.01
N PHE A 27 10.20 11.17 11.63
CA PHE A 27 8.88 10.76 12.06
C PHE A 27 8.63 9.41 11.39
N TYR A 28 8.69 8.35 12.16
CA TYR A 28 8.18 7.05 11.74
C TYR A 28 6.67 7.18 11.61
N THR A 29 6.19 7.57 10.45
CA THR A 29 4.76 7.49 10.14
C THR A 29 4.39 6.03 10.03
N LYS A 30 3.27 5.66 10.68
CA LYS A 30 2.67 4.33 10.45
C LYS A 30 2.40 4.20 8.95
N PRO A 31 2.67 3.05 8.33
CA PRO A 31 2.32 2.85 6.93
C PRO A 31 0.83 3.09 6.69
N ASP A 32 0.49 3.73 5.58
CA ASP A 32 -0.89 3.82 5.12
C ASP A 32 -1.31 2.46 4.58
N SER A 33 -2.46 1.96 5.05
CA SER A 33 -3.04 0.70 4.59
C SER A 33 -4.19 1.00 3.65
N LEU A 34 -4.08 0.54 2.41
CA LEU A 34 -5.07 0.73 1.35
C LEU A 34 -5.55 -0.65 0.86
N VAL A 35 -6.76 -0.69 0.29
CA VAL A 35 -7.32 -1.88 -0.34
C VAL A 35 -7.81 -1.55 -1.75
N GLY A 36 -7.49 -2.41 -2.73
CA GLY A 36 -7.83 -2.14 -4.12
C GLY A 36 -7.39 -3.21 -5.10
N TYR A 37 -7.71 -2.98 -6.35
CA TYR A 37 -7.23 -3.79 -7.47
C TYR A 37 -5.82 -3.37 -7.87
N ILE A 38 -5.03 -4.32 -8.37
CA ILE A 38 -3.61 -4.07 -8.64
C ILE A 38 -3.18 -4.59 -10.01
N VAL A 39 -2.29 -3.84 -10.66
CA VAL A 39 -1.46 -4.31 -11.77
C VAL A 39 -0.02 -3.89 -11.52
N ILE A 40 0.92 -4.81 -11.65
CA ILE A 40 2.35 -4.52 -11.51
C ILE A 40 3.00 -4.55 -12.89
N LYS A 41 3.64 -3.43 -13.28
CA LYS A 41 4.47 -3.34 -14.48
C LYS A 41 5.85 -2.82 -14.08
N ASP A 42 6.87 -3.55 -14.38
CA ASP A 42 8.23 -3.27 -13.95
C ASP A 42 8.31 -3.03 -12.42
N ASN A 43 8.64 -1.83 -11.96
CA ASN A 43 8.72 -1.48 -10.55
C ASN A 43 7.57 -0.57 -10.09
N THR A 44 6.50 -0.46 -10.89
CA THR A 44 5.34 0.37 -10.63
C THR A 44 4.12 -0.50 -10.35
N LEU A 45 3.45 -0.21 -9.24
CA LEU A 45 2.13 -0.70 -8.93
C LEU A 45 1.09 0.31 -9.42
N TYR A 46 0.18 -0.12 -10.28
CA TYR A 46 -1.05 0.57 -10.64
C TYR A 46 -2.14 0.07 -9.70
N PHE A 47 -2.87 0.98 -9.11
CA PHE A 47 -3.79 0.69 -8.02
C PHE A 47 -5.12 1.42 -8.22
N ASP A 48 -6.22 0.69 -8.11
CA ASP A 48 -7.59 1.22 -8.15
C ASP A 48 -8.22 0.93 -6.78
N GLU A 49 -8.37 1.97 -5.96
CA GLU A 49 -8.84 1.84 -4.58
C GLU A 49 -10.30 1.41 -4.54
N VAL A 50 -10.61 0.48 -3.64
CA VAL A 50 -11.97 0.00 -3.41
C VAL A 50 -12.33 0.12 -1.94
N GLU A 51 -13.62 0.16 -1.66
CA GLU A 51 -14.18 0.07 -0.31
C GLU A 51 -14.76 -1.32 -0.08
N ILE A 52 -14.37 -2.00 1.01
CA ILE A 52 -15.02 -3.23 1.43
C ILE A 52 -16.08 -2.86 2.47
N VAL A 53 -17.34 -2.88 2.07
CA VAL A 53 -18.48 -2.62 2.95
C VAL A 53 -18.95 -3.93 3.54
N LYS A 54 -18.91 -4.05 4.86
CA LYS A 54 -19.37 -5.24 5.59
C LYS A 54 -20.82 -5.10 6.02
N SER A 55 -21.53 -6.20 6.11
CA SER A 55 -22.95 -6.24 6.51
C SER A 55 -23.20 -5.74 7.93
N GLU A 56 -22.16 -5.71 8.79
CA GLU A 56 -22.23 -5.13 10.14
C GLU A 56 -22.26 -3.60 10.13
N ASP A 57 -21.71 -2.95 9.10
CA ASP A 57 -21.73 -1.49 8.93
C ASP A 57 -23.10 -1.04 8.40
N LYS A 58 -24.08 -0.99 9.30
CA LYS A 58 -25.46 -0.68 8.97
C LYS A 58 -25.66 0.74 8.42
N GLU A 59 -24.79 1.68 8.81
CA GLU A 59 -24.83 3.04 8.31
C GLU A 59 -24.44 3.06 6.82
N ARG A 60 -23.28 2.48 6.49
CA ARG A 60 -22.79 2.46 5.12
C ARG A 60 -23.66 1.60 4.19
N VAL A 61 -24.15 0.47 4.69
CA VAL A 61 -25.12 -0.39 3.97
C VAL A 61 -26.38 0.40 3.61
N SER A 62 -26.91 1.21 4.55
CA SER A 62 -28.10 2.04 4.32
C SER A 62 -27.83 3.19 3.33
N GLU A 63 -26.68 3.86 3.44
CA GLU A 63 -26.28 4.94 2.51
C GLU A 63 -26.20 4.45 1.06
N LEU A 64 -25.66 3.26 0.85
CA LEU A 64 -25.54 2.64 -0.47
C LEU A 64 -26.82 1.94 -0.94
N GLY A 65 -27.89 1.93 -0.12
CA GLY A 65 -29.16 1.28 -0.44
C GLY A 65 -29.05 -0.25 -0.61
N LEU A 66 -28.08 -0.87 0.05
CA LEU A 66 -27.81 -2.30 -0.04
C LEU A 66 -28.75 -3.12 0.86
N SER A 67 -28.99 -4.36 0.46
CA SER A 67 -29.76 -5.37 1.19
C SER A 67 -28.91 -6.61 1.46
N ASP A 68 -29.41 -7.52 2.30
CA ASP A 68 -28.70 -8.78 2.58
C ASP A 68 -28.52 -9.65 1.32
N THR A 69 -29.39 -9.48 0.30
CA THR A 69 -29.26 -10.19 -0.98
C THR A 69 -28.10 -9.67 -1.84
N ASP A 70 -27.67 -8.44 -1.62
CA ASP A 70 -26.54 -7.84 -2.33
C ASP A 70 -25.20 -8.27 -1.70
N MET A 71 -25.25 -8.81 -0.47
CA MET A 71 -24.08 -9.19 0.32
C MET A 71 -24.16 -10.67 0.78
N PRO A 72 -24.22 -11.64 -0.13
CA PRO A 72 -24.41 -13.05 0.23
C PRO A 72 -23.27 -13.62 1.11
N ASN A 73 -22.07 -13.04 1.01
CA ASN A 73 -20.90 -13.42 1.82
C ASN A 73 -20.66 -12.47 3.01
N GLY A 74 -21.65 -11.61 3.33
CA GLY A 74 -21.54 -10.64 4.43
C GLY A 74 -20.74 -9.38 4.07
N TYR A 75 -20.36 -9.18 2.81
CA TYR A 75 -19.69 -7.98 2.33
C TYR A 75 -19.98 -7.71 0.85
N ILE A 76 -19.69 -6.50 0.41
CA ILE A 76 -19.59 -6.10 -0.99
C ILE A 76 -18.31 -5.29 -1.21
N ILE A 77 -17.73 -5.39 -2.41
CA ILE A 77 -16.63 -4.54 -2.85
C ILE A 77 -17.24 -3.39 -3.66
N ASN A 78 -17.22 -2.20 -3.09
CA ASN A 78 -17.71 -0.98 -3.71
C ASN A 78 -16.55 -0.26 -4.41
N ASN A 79 -16.68 -0.02 -5.72
CA ASN A 79 -15.72 0.68 -6.56
C ASN A 79 -16.45 1.77 -7.36
N GLU A 80 -16.92 2.81 -6.67
CA GLU A 80 -17.56 3.97 -7.30
C GLU A 80 -16.54 4.96 -7.85
N ASN A 81 -15.40 5.10 -7.16
CA ASN A 81 -14.34 6.02 -7.54
C ASN A 81 -13.25 5.23 -8.28
N LYS A 82 -13.17 5.42 -9.60
CA LYS A 82 -12.21 4.71 -10.47
C LYS A 82 -10.96 5.58 -10.73
N GLU A 83 -10.40 6.14 -9.67
CA GLU A 83 -9.16 6.89 -9.77
C GLU A 83 -7.95 5.94 -9.66
N GLU A 84 -7.27 5.76 -10.77
CA GLU A 84 -6.03 4.98 -10.79
C GLU A 84 -4.89 5.76 -10.13
N MET A 85 -4.31 5.18 -9.09
CA MET A 85 -3.10 5.66 -8.42
C MET A 85 -1.89 4.85 -8.85
N THR A 86 -0.71 5.43 -8.73
CA THR A 86 0.54 4.73 -8.99
C THR A 86 1.49 4.85 -7.82
N PHE A 87 2.13 3.72 -7.48
CA PHE A 87 3.13 3.66 -6.43
C PHE A 87 4.40 2.98 -6.95
N GLU A 88 5.55 3.39 -6.47
CA GLU A 88 6.79 2.65 -6.66
C GLU A 88 6.85 1.48 -5.67
N LEU A 89 7.30 0.32 -6.10
CA LEU A 89 7.61 -0.80 -5.20
C LEU A 89 8.91 -0.49 -4.45
N SER A 90 8.97 -0.78 -3.15
CA SER A 90 10.21 -0.67 -2.38
C SER A 90 11.23 -1.72 -2.84
N GLY A 91 12.49 -1.59 -2.42
CA GLY A 91 13.53 -2.59 -2.72
C GLY A 91 13.27 -3.96 -2.09
N GLU A 92 12.46 -3.99 -1.00
CA GLU A 92 12.04 -5.21 -0.31
C GLU A 92 10.56 -5.10 -0.01
N VAL A 93 9.73 -5.69 -0.89
CA VAL A 93 8.27 -5.81 -0.68
C VAL A 93 7.99 -7.18 -0.10
N ILE A 94 7.12 -7.25 0.91
CA ILE A 94 6.60 -8.50 1.46
C ILE A 94 5.31 -8.83 0.71
N TYR A 95 5.28 -9.98 0.05
CA TYR A 95 4.09 -10.50 -0.65
C TYR A 95 3.51 -11.65 0.15
N THR A 96 2.21 -11.59 0.45
CA THR A 96 1.49 -12.67 1.14
C THR A 96 0.23 -13.02 0.35
N PHE A 97 0.06 -14.29 0.00
CA PHE A 97 -1.07 -14.76 -0.79
C PHE A 97 -1.44 -16.22 -0.47
N THR A 98 -2.62 -16.64 -0.92
CA THR A 98 -3.12 -18.01 -0.75
C THR A 98 -2.74 -18.85 -1.96
N ASP A 99 -1.87 -19.83 -1.75
CA ASP A 99 -1.41 -20.75 -2.81
C ASP A 99 -2.43 -21.88 -3.03
N LEU A 100 -3.52 -21.58 -3.71
CA LEU A 100 -4.59 -22.54 -4.00
C LEU A 100 -4.10 -23.70 -4.89
N ASN A 101 -3.10 -23.44 -5.73
CA ASN A 101 -2.58 -24.41 -6.69
C ASN A 101 -1.44 -25.27 -6.15
N LEU A 102 -0.98 -25.04 -4.93
CA LEU A 102 0.16 -25.73 -4.29
C LEU A 102 1.46 -25.59 -5.11
N ASP A 103 1.69 -24.42 -5.67
CA ASP A 103 2.90 -24.11 -6.45
C ASP A 103 4.12 -23.80 -5.57
N PHE A 104 3.87 -23.35 -4.34
CA PHE A 104 4.87 -22.80 -3.41
C PHE A 104 4.87 -23.54 -2.07
N VAL A 105 3.69 -23.92 -1.55
CA VAL A 105 3.53 -24.64 -0.30
C VAL A 105 3.13 -26.10 -0.53
N LYS A 106 3.44 -26.97 0.42
CA LYS A 106 3.00 -28.37 0.36
C LYS A 106 1.60 -28.50 0.94
N GLU A 107 0.79 -29.41 0.41
CA GLU A 107 -0.55 -29.70 0.91
C GLU A 107 -0.57 -30.05 2.41
N SER A 108 0.51 -30.62 2.92
CA SER A 108 0.66 -30.95 4.33
C SER A 108 0.90 -29.76 5.28
N GLU A 109 1.13 -28.57 4.74
CA GLU A 109 1.44 -27.35 5.52
C GLU A 109 0.18 -26.62 6.02
N GLY A 110 -1.02 -27.04 5.59
CA GLY A 110 -2.29 -26.72 6.25
C GLY A 110 -3.00 -25.48 5.72
N ASP A 111 -2.47 -24.28 5.91
CA ASP A 111 -3.21 -23.03 5.64
C ASP A 111 -3.05 -22.47 4.22
N ARG A 112 -2.16 -23.06 3.42
CA ARG A 112 -1.83 -22.61 2.05
C ARG A 112 -1.39 -21.14 1.95
N LEU A 113 -1.10 -20.50 3.07
CA LEU A 113 -0.63 -19.13 3.10
C LEU A 113 0.87 -19.10 2.77
N TYR A 114 1.24 -18.34 1.74
CA TYR A 114 2.63 -18.20 1.35
C TYR A 114 3.07 -16.76 1.45
N THR A 115 4.24 -16.55 2.09
CA THR A 115 4.87 -15.24 2.21
C THR A 115 6.26 -15.27 1.60
N THR A 116 6.57 -14.28 0.76
CA THR A 116 7.85 -14.17 0.07
C THR A 116 8.25 -12.72 -0.14
N THR A 117 9.53 -12.48 -0.35
CA THR A 117 10.06 -11.19 -0.83
C THR A 117 10.44 -11.23 -2.33
N LYS A 118 10.24 -12.38 -2.97
CA LYS A 118 10.55 -12.58 -4.38
C LYS A 118 9.39 -12.14 -5.27
N LYS A 119 9.57 -11.01 -5.92
CA LYS A 119 8.55 -10.44 -6.81
C LYS A 119 8.12 -11.37 -7.93
N ASP A 120 9.03 -12.14 -8.52
CA ASP A 120 8.75 -13.09 -9.59
C ASP A 120 7.81 -14.22 -9.17
N GLU A 121 7.88 -14.67 -7.91
CA GLU A 121 6.95 -15.64 -7.36
C GLU A 121 5.53 -15.05 -7.24
N PHE A 122 5.43 -13.80 -6.77
CA PHE A 122 4.15 -13.10 -6.69
C PHE A 122 3.56 -12.79 -8.09
N ILE A 123 4.38 -12.34 -9.05
CA ILE A 123 3.92 -12.12 -10.43
C ILE A 123 3.42 -13.44 -11.05
N ARG A 124 4.08 -14.57 -10.79
CA ARG A 124 3.61 -15.88 -11.25
C ARG A 124 2.25 -16.26 -10.64
N HIS A 125 2.03 -15.94 -9.37
CA HIS A 125 0.73 -16.12 -8.71
C HIS A 125 -0.33 -15.23 -9.35
N LEU A 126 -0.08 -13.91 -9.49
CA LEU A 126 -1.01 -12.97 -10.11
C LEU A 126 -1.40 -13.40 -11.52
N GLY A 127 -0.46 -13.87 -12.34
CA GLY A 127 -0.73 -14.35 -13.70
C GLY A 127 -1.68 -15.55 -13.78
N LYS A 128 -1.95 -16.22 -12.65
CA LYS A 128 -2.91 -17.33 -12.58
C LYS A 128 -4.28 -16.91 -12.09
N ILE A 129 -4.37 -15.89 -11.26
CA ILE A 129 -5.61 -15.53 -10.55
C ILE A 129 -6.17 -14.16 -10.94
N ASN A 130 -5.35 -13.27 -11.47
CA ASN A 130 -5.73 -11.86 -11.66
C ASN A 130 -5.09 -11.20 -12.89
N ASP A 131 -4.93 -11.94 -13.98
CA ASP A 131 -4.39 -11.43 -15.28
C ASP A 131 -5.48 -10.65 -16.07
N PHE A 132 -6.05 -9.63 -15.41
CA PHE A 132 -7.08 -8.78 -15.97
C PHE A 132 -6.73 -7.29 -15.82
N PRO A 133 -7.22 -6.41 -16.73
CA PRO A 133 -7.17 -4.97 -16.50
C PRO A 133 -7.82 -4.58 -15.15
N LEU A 134 -7.36 -3.51 -14.52
CA LEU A 134 -7.89 -3.04 -13.23
C LEU A 134 -9.43 -2.96 -13.21
N SER A 135 -10.03 -2.46 -14.31
CA SER A 135 -11.49 -2.31 -14.44
C SER A 135 -12.30 -3.62 -14.47
N GLU A 136 -11.63 -4.76 -14.67
CA GLU A 136 -12.25 -6.08 -14.77
C GLU A 136 -11.92 -6.97 -13.57
N GLN A 137 -11.00 -6.53 -12.72
CA GLN A 137 -10.60 -7.27 -11.53
C GLN A 137 -11.73 -7.30 -10.50
N LYS A 138 -11.75 -8.38 -9.71
CA LYS A 138 -12.71 -8.58 -8.62
C LYS A 138 -12.04 -9.01 -7.32
N LEU A 139 -10.76 -9.36 -7.38
CA LEU A 139 -9.98 -9.78 -6.24
C LEU A 139 -9.17 -8.58 -5.71
N PRO A 140 -9.51 -8.04 -4.53
CA PRO A 140 -8.80 -6.93 -3.96
C PRO A 140 -7.54 -7.38 -3.21
N PHE A 141 -6.52 -6.53 -3.23
CA PHE A 141 -5.29 -6.70 -2.46
C PHE A 141 -5.18 -5.58 -1.43
N PHE A 142 -4.63 -5.92 -0.29
CA PHE A 142 -4.28 -4.98 0.76
C PHE A 142 -2.83 -4.59 0.60
N ILE A 143 -2.57 -3.29 0.49
CA ILE A 143 -1.20 -2.78 0.36
C ILE A 143 -0.85 -1.91 1.56
N GLU A 144 0.41 -1.92 1.94
CA GLU A 144 0.97 -0.95 2.88
C GLU A 144 1.94 -0.06 2.14
N VAL A 145 1.72 1.26 2.28
CA VAL A 145 2.56 2.30 1.66
C VAL A 145 3.29 3.06 2.74
N LYS A 146 4.60 3.20 2.59
CA LYS A 146 5.45 4.00 3.46
C LYS A 146 6.36 4.89 2.62
N ASP A 147 6.39 6.18 2.94
CA ASP A 147 7.20 7.18 2.22
C ASP A 147 6.95 7.15 0.70
N GLY A 148 5.69 6.94 0.29
CA GLY A 148 5.26 6.86 -1.11
C GLY A 148 5.61 5.56 -1.83
N LYS A 149 6.13 4.55 -1.13
CA LYS A 149 6.49 3.25 -1.71
C LYS A 149 5.71 2.11 -1.07
N VAL A 150 5.33 1.14 -1.87
CA VAL A 150 4.71 -0.09 -1.40
C VAL A 150 5.75 -0.95 -0.69
N ILE A 151 5.44 -1.35 0.54
CA ILE A 151 6.29 -2.20 1.37
C ILE A 151 5.68 -3.58 1.60
N SER A 152 4.35 -3.72 1.47
CA SER A 152 3.68 -5.03 1.50
C SER A 152 2.49 -5.09 0.56
N ILE A 153 2.20 -6.29 0.04
CA ILE A 153 1.00 -6.62 -0.73
C ILE A 153 0.45 -7.93 -0.18
N THR A 154 -0.81 -7.92 0.26
CA THR A 154 -1.46 -9.08 0.89
C THR A 154 -2.78 -9.39 0.21
N GLU A 155 -2.94 -10.63 -0.27
CA GLU A 155 -4.21 -11.23 -0.62
C GLU A 155 -4.88 -11.78 0.63
N LYS A 156 -6.18 -11.52 0.82
CA LYS A 156 -6.94 -12.11 1.91
C LYS A 156 -7.98 -13.05 1.35
N PHE A 157 -7.87 -14.31 1.72
CA PHE A 157 -8.76 -15.39 1.24
C PHE A 157 -10.25 -15.10 1.42
N GLU A 158 -10.63 -14.42 2.49
CA GLU A 158 -12.01 -14.06 2.79
C GLU A 158 -12.71 -13.20 1.71
N TYR A 159 -11.92 -12.55 0.83
CA TYR A 159 -12.42 -11.71 -0.27
C TYR A 159 -12.18 -12.32 -1.66
N THR A 160 -11.76 -13.58 -1.73
CA THR A 160 -11.43 -14.26 -2.99
C THR A 160 -12.51 -15.22 -3.48
N ILE A 161 -13.62 -15.34 -2.73
CA ILE A 161 -14.69 -16.32 -2.99
C ILE A 161 -15.98 -15.58 -3.31
#